data_9a06256cbb6b3f3b6921d903b18469ba
#
_entry.id   9a06256cbb6b3f3b6921d903b18469ba
#
_cell.length_a   1.000
_cell.length_b   1.000
_cell.length_c   1.000
_cell.angle_alpha   90.00
_cell.angle_beta   90.00
_cell.angle_gamma   90.00
#
_symmetry.space_group_name_H-M   'P 1'
#
loop_
_entity.id
_entity.type
_entity.pdbx_description
1 polymer ?
#
loop_
_entity_poly.entity_id
_entity_poly.type
_entity_poly.pdbx_seq_one_letter_code
_entity_poly.pdbx_strand_id
1 'polypeptide(L)'
;DQSASSINIKLIDTIENIPVNQEEAYRLTITPKTITVEAVAERGVYWAMQTLFQLKEAGGRRNRLQCCTITDWPAFRIRGFMQDVGRSYLSVEELKREIAILSRFKINTFHWHLTENQAWRLESKIFPMLNDSINMTRMAGKYYTLEEAKDLVAFCKAHQVLLIPEIDMPGHSAAFIRTFRHDMQSPEGMKILKLLLDEVCETFDVPYIHIGTDEVQFTNPQFVPEMVAYVRNKGKKVISWNPGWKYKAGEIDMMQLWSYRGKARQGTPAIDSRFHYLNHFDTFGDIIALYNSRIYNADMGSDDLAGVIMGIWNDRLIDKEWNM
;
A
#
# COMPACT_ATOMS: atom_id res chain seq x y z
N ASP A 1 -19.99 -20.10 -38.94
CA ASP A 1 -18.63 -20.24 -38.44
C ASP A 1 -17.83 -18.97 -38.62
N GLN A 2 -17.62 -18.29 -37.62
CA GLN A 2 -16.47 -17.89 -36.92
C GLN A 2 -15.69 -16.74 -37.48
N SER A 3 -16.21 -15.59 -37.28
CA SER A 3 -15.34 -14.44 -37.12
C SER A 3 -14.53 -14.61 -35.83
N ALA A 4 -13.22 -14.59 -35.94
CA ALA A 4 -12.35 -14.44 -34.77
C ALA A 4 -12.79 -13.20 -34.01
N SER A 5 -13.19 -13.36 -32.76
CA SER A 5 -13.51 -12.23 -31.89
C SER A 5 -12.26 -11.40 -31.71
N SER A 6 -12.28 -10.15 -32.08
CA SER A 6 -11.16 -9.24 -31.88
C SER A 6 -11.36 -8.45 -30.57
N ILE A 7 -10.25 -8.21 -29.87
CA ILE A 7 -10.20 -7.25 -28.74
C ILE A 7 -9.57 -5.98 -29.30
N ASN A 8 -10.33 -4.89 -29.25
CA ASN A 8 -9.89 -3.57 -29.69
C ASN A 8 -9.65 -2.68 -28.45
N ILE A 9 -8.45 -2.15 -28.31
CA ILE A 9 -8.08 -1.24 -27.25
C ILE A 9 -7.90 0.15 -27.86
N LYS A 10 -8.54 1.16 -27.26
CA LYS A 10 -8.46 2.56 -27.67
C LYS A 10 -8.15 3.42 -26.47
N LEU A 11 -7.09 4.19 -26.56
CA LEU A 11 -6.86 5.30 -25.62
C LEU A 11 -7.60 6.53 -26.17
N ILE A 12 -8.35 7.19 -25.29
CA ILE A 12 -9.18 8.37 -25.58
C ILE A 12 -8.90 9.45 -24.54
N ASP A 13 -9.19 10.70 -24.87
CA ASP A 13 -8.86 11.82 -23.99
C ASP A 13 -9.71 11.86 -22.70
N THR A 14 -10.97 11.44 -22.78
CA THR A 14 -11.90 11.46 -21.64
C THR A 14 -13.05 10.47 -21.85
N ILE A 15 -13.63 10.00 -20.74
CA ILE A 15 -14.89 9.28 -20.73
C ILE A 15 -15.93 10.19 -20.07
N GLU A 16 -17.04 10.43 -20.78
CA GLU A 16 -18.11 11.31 -20.31
C GLU A 16 -18.75 10.80 -19.01
N ASN A 17 -19.20 11.72 -18.18
CA ASN A 17 -19.89 11.49 -16.91
C ASN A 17 -19.05 10.78 -15.84
N ILE A 18 -17.71 10.83 -15.94
CA ILE A 18 -16.80 10.37 -14.89
C ILE A 18 -16.36 11.57 -14.04
N PRO A 19 -16.76 11.66 -12.77
CA PRO A 19 -16.52 12.84 -11.93
C PRO A 19 -15.11 12.91 -11.35
N VAL A 20 -14.43 11.77 -11.16
CA VAL A 20 -13.11 11.64 -10.50
C VAL A 20 -12.28 10.50 -11.11
N ASN A 21 -10.97 10.54 -10.94
CA ASN A 21 -10.03 9.46 -11.27
C ASN A 21 -10.14 8.94 -12.71
N GLN A 22 -10.27 9.86 -13.66
CA GLN A 22 -10.41 9.57 -15.10
C GLN A 22 -9.32 8.63 -15.64
N GLU A 23 -8.10 8.71 -15.14
CA GLU A 23 -6.97 7.90 -15.55
C GLU A 23 -7.12 6.39 -15.24
N GLU A 24 -8.04 6.06 -14.34
CA GLU A 24 -8.39 4.68 -14.02
C GLU A 24 -9.73 4.25 -14.65
N ALA A 25 -10.43 5.17 -15.29
CA ALA A 25 -11.74 4.91 -15.89
C ALA A 25 -11.61 4.10 -17.20
N TYR A 26 -12.63 3.31 -17.48
CA TYR A 26 -12.76 2.60 -18.76
C TYR A 26 -14.22 2.41 -19.15
N ARG A 27 -14.42 2.17 -20.46
CA ARG A 27 -15.66 1.64 -21.03
C ARG A 27 -15.34 0.34 -21.74
N LEU A 28 -15.96 -0.76 -21.30
CA LEU A 28 -15.86 -2.09 -21.87
C LEU A 28 -17.15 -2.42 -22.59
N THR A 29 -17.10 -2.62 -23.92
CA THR A 29 -18.25 -3.02 -24.74
C THR A 29 -18.02 -4.39 -25.32
N ILE A 30 -18.95 -5.32 -25.04
CA ILE A 30 -18.92 -6.70 -25.53
C ILE A 30 -20.12 -6.90 -26.46
N THR A 31 -19.83 -7.23 -27.71
CA THR A 31 -20.81 -7.57 -28.74
C THR A 31 -20.60 -9.03 -29.20
N PRO A 32 -21.50 -9.60 -30.02
CA PRO A 32 -21.27 -10.94 -30.54
C PRO A 32 -19.99 -11.12 -31.39
N LYS A 33 -19.40 -10.01 -31.88
CA LYS A 33 -18.25 -10.05 -32.81
C LYS A 33 -16.99 -9.41 -32.25
N THR A 34 -17.12 -8.46 -31.32
CA THR A 34 -15.99 -7.64 -30.86
C THR A 34 -16.06 -7.36 -29.38
N ILE A 35 -14.91 -7.24 -28.77
CA ILE A 35 -14.73 -6.66 -27.45
C ILE A 35 -13.97 -5.36 -27.66
N THR A 36 -14.50 -4.23 -27.17
CA THR A 36 -13.85 -2.93 -27.25
C THR A 36 -13.60 -2.40 -25.86
N VAL A 37 -12.37 -1.99 -25.59
CA VAL A 37 -11.96 -1.29 -24.37
C VAL A 37 -11.58 0.13 -24.76
N GLU A 38 -12.26 1.13 -24.21
CA GLU A 38 -11.92 2.54 -24.29
C GLU A 38 -11.47 2.99 -22.91
N ALA A 39 -10.31 3.62 -22.78
CA ALA A 39 -9.75 4.09 -21.52
C ALA A 39 -8.95 5.37 -21.71
N VAL A 40 -8.80 6.16 -20.66
CA VAL A 40 -8.00 7.39 -20.69
C VAL A 40 -6.51 7.11 -20.57
N ALA A 41 -6.15 6.06 -19.82
CA ALA A 41 -4.76 5.64 -19.63
C ALA A 41 -4.63 4.11 -19.57
N GLU A 42 -3.39 3.61 -19.65
CA GLU A 42 -3.08 2.18 -19.56
C GLU A 42 -3.65 1.51 -18.30
N ARG A 43 -3.71 2.24 -17.19
CA ARG A 43 -4.30 1.76 -15.93
C ARG A 43 -5.79 1.44 -16.09
N GLY A 44 -6.55 2.27 -16.80
CA GLY A 44 -7.95 1.99 -17.13
C GLY A 44 -8.11 0.74 -18.01
N VAL A 45 -7.20 0.54 -18.99
CA VAL A 45 -7.15 -0.69 -19.80
C VAL A 45 -6.91 -1.91 -18.91
N TYR A 46 -5.96 -1.81 -17.97
CA TYR A 46 -5.65 -2.90 -17.05
C TYR A 46 -6.88 -3.30 -16.22
N TRP A 47 -7.62 -2.31 -15.66
CA TRP A 47 -8.84 -2.58 -14.89
C TRP A 47 -9.97 -3.14 -15.74
N ALA A 48 -10.10 -2.70 -16.98
CA ALA A 48 -11.05 -3.30 -17.93
C ALA A 48 -10.76 -4.78 -18.17
N MET A 49 -9.47 -5.15 -18.30
CA MET A 49 -9.06 -6.54 -18.46
C MET A 49 -9.38 -7.37 -17.22
N GLN A 50 -9.20 -6.82 -15.99
CA GLN A 50 -9.62 -7.53 -14.78
C GLN A 50 -11.13 -7.79 -14.75
N THR A 51 -11.94 -6.83 -15.18
CA THR A 51 -13.39 -7.03 -15.32
C THR A 51 -13.72 -8.09 -16.37
N LEU A 52 -13.05 -8.07 -17.52
CA LEU A 52 -13.24 -9.07 -18.57
C LEU A 52 -12.90 -10.48 -18.08
N PHE A 53 -11.82 -10.66 -17.32
CA PHE A 53 -11.46 -11.95 -16.72
C PHE A 53 -12.52 -12.43 -15.73
N GLN A 54 -13.05 -11.56 -14.86
CA GLN A 54 -14.11 -11.90 -13.92
C GLN A 54 -15.41 -12.30 -14.65
N LEU A 55 -15.79 -11.60 -15.72
CA LEU A 55 -16.94 -11.95 -16.54
C LEU A 55 -16.76 -13.31 -17.22
N LYS A 56 -15.54 -13.62 -17.70
CA LYS A 56 -15.22 -14.93 -18.30
C LYS A 56 -15.34 -16.05 -17.26
N GLU A 57 -14.83 -15.84 -16.04
CA GLU A 57 -14.94 -16.82 -14.94
C GLU A 57 -16.39 -17.05 -14.55
N ALA A 58 -17.19 -15.98 -14.43
CA ALA A 58 -18.63 -16.07 -14.16
C ALA A 58 -19.43 -16.80 -15.25
N GLY A 59 -18.96 -16.77 -16.50
CA GLY A 59 -19.55 -17.48 -17.63
C GLY A 59 -19.44 -19.01 -17.56
N GLY A 60 -18.67 -19.52 -16.58
CA GLY A 60 -18.55 -20.93 -16.26
C GLY A 60 -18.01 -21.80 -17.40
N ARG A 61 -18.37 -23.11 -17.40
CA ARG A 61 -17.84 -24.11 -18.37
C ARG A 61 -18.12 -23.78 -19.83
N ARG A 62 -19.05 -22.89 -20.15
CA ARG A 62 -19.42 -22.53 -21.52
C ARG A 62 -18.50 -21.49 -22.17
N ASN A 63 -17.58 -20.90 -21.44
CA ASN A 63 -16.68 -19.85 -21.92
C ASN A 63 -17.39 -18.71 -22.68
N ARG A 64 -18.62 -18.38 -22.30
CA ARG A 64 -19.45 -17.37 -22.95
C ARG A 64 -19.37 -16.07 -22.19
N LEU A 65 -19.16 -14.99 -22.90
CA LEU A 65 -19.32 -13.64 -22.40
C LEU A 65 -20.69 -13.12 -22.75
N GLN A 66 -21.36 -12.50 -21.80
CA GLN A 66 -22.63 -11.81 -22.04
C GLN A 66 -22.34 -10.49 -22.76
N CYS A 67 -23.11 -10.19 -23.81
CA CYS A 67 -23.04 -8.87 -24.47
C CYS A 67 -23.52 -7.79 -23.50
N CYS A 68 -22.69 -6.79 -23.29
CA CYS A 68 -22.99 -5.66 -22.39
C CYS A 68 -22.07 -4.48 -22.68
N THR A 69 -22.39 -3.34 -22.09
CA THR A 69 -21.51 -2.19 -21.98
C THR A 69 -21.35 -1.85 -20.49
N ILE A 70 -20.10 -1.76 -20.05
CA ILE A 70 -19.73 -1.41 -18.66
C ILE A 70 -18.90 -0.15 -18.72
N THR A 71 -19.32 0.88 -18.01
CA THR A 71 -18.50 2.06 -17.73
C THR A 71 -18.19 2.06 -16.24
N ASP A 72 -16.91 2.10 -15.88
CA ASP A 72 -16.47 1.95 -14.50
C ASP A 72 -15.29 2.85 -14.20
N TRP A 73 -15.23 3.34 -12.98
CA TRP A 73 -14.16 4.17 -12.43
C TRP A 73 -14.12 4.03 -10.91
N PRO A 74 -12.96 4.24 -10.26
CA PRO A 74 -12.88 4.19 -8.81
C PRO A 74 -13.41 5.47 -8.17
N ALA A 75 -14.22 5.33 -7.14
CA ALA A 75 -14.68 6.47 -6.32
C ALA A 75 -13.52 7.12 -5.54
N PHE A 76 -12.50 6.34 -5.16
CA PHE A 76 -11.31 6.79 -4.43
C PHE A 76 -10.03 6.43 -5.19
N ARG A 77 -9.05 7.36 -5.21
CA ARG A 77 -7.78 7.16 -5.91
C ARG A 77 -6.86 6.13 -5.24
N ILE A 78 -6.94 5.96 -3.91
CA ILE A 78 -6.21 4.93 -3.15
C ILE A 78 -7.19 3.88 -2.67
N ARG A 79 -6.93 2.63 -3.03
CA ARG A 79 -7.63 1.44 -2.59
C ARG A 79 -6.55 0.44 -2.24
N GLY A 80 -6.20 0.37 -0.97
CA GLY A 80 -4.97 -0.28 -0.53
C GLY A 80 -5.18 -1.44 0.43
N PHE A 81 -4.10 -2.19 0.54
CA PHE A 81 -3.94 -3.26 1.50
C PHE A 81 -2.56 -3.13 2.15
N MET A 82 -2.49 -3.28 3.46
CA MET A 82 -1.25 -3.25 4.23
C MET A 82 -0.95 -4.61 4.83
N GLN A 83 0.29 -5.03 4.70
CA GLN A 83 0.82 -6.24 5.31
C GLN A 83 1.94 -5.92 6.30
N ASP A 84 1.75 -6.31 7.56
CA ASP A 84 2.77 -6.24 8.58
C ASP A 84 3.72 -7.45 8.49
N VAL A 85 4.87 -7.22 7.91
CA VAL A 85 5.95 -8.22 7.84
C VAL A 85 7.02 -7.98 8.91
N GLY A 86 7.03 -6.82 9.54
CA GLY A 86 7.93 -6.51 10.65
C GLY A 86 7.77 -7.48 11.79
N ARG A 87 6.51 -7.75 12.18
CA ARG A 87 6.19 -8.74 13.23
C ARG A 87 6.25 -10.18 12.72
N SER A 88 5.73 -10.47 11.53
CA SER A 88 5.75 -11.84 10.97
C SER A 88 6.09 -11.82 9.49
N TYR A 89 7.24 -12.42 9.16
CA TYR A 89 7.75 -12.48 7.79
C TYR A 89 6.85 -13.34 6.88
N LEU A 90 6.57 -12.85 5.69
CA LEU A 90 6.01 -13.59 4.56
C LEU A 90 7.05 -13.64 3.45
N SER A 91 7.11 -14.73 2.68
CA SER A 91 8.01 -14.82 1.53
C SER A 91 7.58 -13.86 0.40
N VAL A 92 8.52 -13.53 -0.47
CA VAL A 92 8.23 -12.68 -1.64
C VAL A 92 7.17 -13.34 -2.54
N GLU A 93 7.18 -14.66 -2.66
CA GLU A 93 6.21 -15.42 -3.43
C GLU A 93 4.80 -15.32 -2.83
N GLU A 94 4.68 -15.32 -1.49
CA GLU A 94 3.40 -15.11 -0.80
C GLU A 94 2.90 -13.68 -1.03
N LEU A 95 3.78 -12.68 -0.88
CA LEU A 95 3.44 -11.28 -1.15
C LEU A 95 3.02 -11.06 -2.61
N LYS A 96 3.74 -11.64 -3.58
CA LYS A 96 3.36 -11.56 -4.99
C LYS A 96 2.00 -12.20 -5.27
N ARG A 97 1.70 -13.33 -4.65
CA ARG A 97 0.39 -13.98 -4.77
C ARG A 97 -0.72 -13.10 -4.21
N GLU A 98 -0.49 -12.51 -3.06
CA GLU A 98 -1.42 -11.57 -2.43
C GLU A 98 -1.68 -10.36 -3.31
N ILE A 99 -0.62 -9.70 -3.80
CA ILE A 99 -0.70 -8.54 -4.70
C ILE A 99 -1.44 -8.88 -5.98
N ALA A 100 -1.19 -10.05 -6.58
CA ALA A 100 -1.88 -10.49 -7.78
C ALA A 100 -3.39 -10.67 -7.53
N ILE A 101 -3.77 -11.24 -6.38
CA ILE A 101 -5.19 -11.39 -6.00
C ILE A 101 -5.82 -10.00 -5.78
N LEU A 102 -5.17 -9.13 -5.00
CA LEU A 102 -5.65 -7.79 -4.72
C LEU A 102 -5.87 -6.99 -6.02
N SER A 103 -4.93 -7.06 -6.95
CA SER A 103 -5.02 -6.41 -8.25
C SER A 103 -6.23 -6.88 -9.08
N ARG A 104 -6.60 -8.16 -9.00
CA ARG A 104 -7.83 -8.68 -9.65
C ARG A 104 -9.10 -7.99 -9.15
N PHE A 105 -9.10 -7.53 -7.90
CA PHE A 105 -10.19 -6.75 -7.30
C PHE A 105 -9.98 -5.23 -7.39
N LYS A 106 -9.06 -4.78 -8.25
CA LYS A 106 -8.76 -3.37 -8.51
C LYS A 106 -8.22 -2.62 -7.28
N ILE A 107 -7.62 -3.33 -6.34
CA ILE A 107 -6.80 -2.75 -5.28
C ILE A 107 -5.51 -2.26 -5.95
N ASN A 108 -5.19 -0.98 -5.76
CA ASN A 108 -4.11 -0.31 -6.50
C ASN A 108 -2.95 0.15 -5.61
N THR A 109 -2.95 -0.21 -4.35
CA THR A 109 -1.91 0.21 -3.40
C THR A 109 -1.58 -0.93 -2.45
N PHE A 110 -0.28 -1.22 -2.28
CA PHE A 110 0.24 -2.17 -1.31
C PHE A 110 1.15 -1.44 -0.33
N HIS A 111 0.76 -1.38 0.94
CA HIS A 111 1.54 -0.77 2.00
C HIS A 111 2.33 -1.87 2.72
N TRP A 112 3.64 -1.79 2.68
CA TRP A 112 4.56 -2.80 3.18
C TRP A 112 5.23 -2.33 4.46
N HIS A 113 4.71 -2.78 5.61
CA HIS A 113 5.24 -2.44 6.93
C HIS A 113 6.44 -3.32 7.26
N LEU A 114 7.65 -2.79 6.98
CA LEU A 114 8.91 -3.54 6.94
C LEU A 114 9.63 -3.63 8.28
N THR A 115 9.38 -2.71 9.21
CA THR A 115 10.16 -2.59 10.44
C THR A 115 9.30 -2.52 11.67
N GLU A 116 9.72 -3.21 12.72
CA GLU A 116 9.00 -3.33 13.98
C GLU A 116 9.94 -3.67 15.15
N ASN A 117 9.37 -3.68 16.36
CA ASN A 117 10.08 -4.11 17.57
C ASN A 117 10.69 -5.51 17.42
N GLN A 118 10.03 -6.42 16.68
CA GLN A 118 10.47 -7.79 16.50
C GLN A 118 11.64 -7.93 15.54
N ALA A 119 11.64 -7.16 14.45
CA ALA A 119 12.68 -7.25 13.45
C ALA A 119 12.70 -6.04 12.50
N TRP A 120 13.85 -5.81 11.92
CA TRP A 120 14.06 -5.00 10.72
C TRP A 120 14.12 -5.94 9.53
N ARG A 121 13.13 -5.92 8.63
CA ARG A 121 12.98 -6.93 7.57
C ARG A 121 13.58 -6.56 6.22
N LEU A 122 14.18 -5.40 6.07
CA LEU A 122 14.89 -5.01 4.85
C LEU A 122 16.40 -5.20 5.03
N GLU A 123 17.07 -5.80 4.06
CA GLU A 123 18.53 -5.87 4.02
C GLU A 123 19.14 -4.47 4.15
N SER A 124 20.21 -4.36 4.94
CA SER A 124 21.08 -3.20 4.90
C SER A 124 22.51 -3.63 4.59
N LYS A 125 23.06 -3.12 3.50
CA LYS A 125 24.46 -3.32 3.13
C LYS A 125 25.39 -2.42 3.92
N ILE A 126 24.91 -1.25 4.34
CA ILE A 126 25.64 -0.29 5.15
C ILE A 126 25.79 -0.81 6.58
N PHE A 127 24.74 -1.44 7.12
CA PHE A 127 24.70 -1.96 8.48
C PHE A 127 24.23 -3.43 8.50
N PRO A 128 25.02 -4.40 8.01
CA PRO A 128 24.59 -5.80 7.92
C PRO A 128 24.16 -6.40 9.26
N MET A 129 24.71 -5.91 10.40
CA MET A 129 24.31 -6.34 11.73
C MET A 129 22.83 -6.09 12.04
N LEU A 130 22.17 -5.22 11.31
CA LEU A 130 20.74 -4.95 11.48
C LEU A 130 19.89 -6.18 11.12
N ASN A 131 20.39 -7.02 10.22
CA ASN A 131 19.74 -8.24 9.77
C ASN A 131 20.25 -9.52 10.50
N ASP A 132 21.17 -9.36 11.46
CA ASP A 132 21.61 -10.51 12.25
C ASP A 132 20.44 -11.12 13.05
N SER A 133 20.38 -12.44 13.06
CA SER A 133 19.31 -13.18 13.74
C SER A 133 19.19 -12.85 15.24
N ILE A 134 20.29 -12.48 15.89
CA ILE A 134 20.33 -12.09 17.31
C ILE A 134 19.54 -10.78 17.56
N ASN A 135 19.38 -9.93 16.56
CA ASN A 135 18.63 -8.68 16.66
C ASN A 135 17.14 -8.86 16.32
N MET A 136 16.71 -10.08 16.00
CA MET A 136 15.33 -10.42 15.70
C MET A 136 14.73 -11.27 16.80
N THR A 137 13.60 -10.88 17.36
CA THR A 137 12.91 -11.62 18.44
C THR A 137 11.83 -12.55 17.91
N ARG A 138 11.49 -12.45 16.61
CA ARG A 138 10.50 -13.29 15.95
C ARG A 138 10.98 -13.61 14.53
N MET A 139 10.85 -14.87 14.11
CA MET A 139 11.29 -15.37 12.79
C MET A 139 12.72 -14.92 12.46
N ALA A 140 13.65 -15.26 13.34
CA ALA A 140 15.05 -14.83 13.29
C ALA A 140 15.72 -15.22 11.96
N GLY A 141 16.53 -14.32 11.40
CA GLY A 141 17.21 -14.49 10.12
C GLY A 141 16.32 -14.39 8.88
N LYS A 142 15.02 -14.02 9.03
CA LYS A 142 14.12 -13.78 7.92
C LYS A 142 14.06 -12.28 7.62
N TYR A 143 14.48 -11.89 6.44
CA TYR A 143 14.42 -10.52 5.91
C TYR A 143 14.42 -10.57 4.38
N TYR A 144 14.12 -9.47 3.75
CA TYR A 144 14.15 -9.29 2.29
C TYR A 144 15.47 -8.69 1.85
N THR A 145 16.09 -9.26 0.85
CA THR A 145 17.23 -8.66 0.18
C THR A 145 16.80 -7.41 -0.59
N LEU A 146 17.74 -6.50 -0.87
CA LEU A 146 17.44 -5.31 -1.67
C LEU A 146 16.99 -5.69 -3.09
N GLU A 147 17.49 -6.79 -3.63
CA GLU A 147 17.06 -7.29 -4.95
C GLU A 147 15.63 -7.84 -4.90
N GLU A 148 15.24 -8.57 -3.86
CA GLU A 148 13.85 -9.00 -3.65
C GLU A 148 12.91 -7.80 -3.48
N ALA A 149 13.34 -6.74 -2.80
CA ALA A 149 12.57 -5.52 -2.66
C ALA A 149 12.34 -4.83 -4.02
N LYS A 150 13.38 -4.72 -4.85
CA LYS A 150 13.26 -4.16 -6.21
C LYS A 150 12.37 -5.02 -7.12
N ASP A 151 12.50 -6.34 -7.02
CA ASP A 151 11.67 -7.27 -7.77
C ASP A 151 10.18 -7.16 -7.37
N LEU A 152 9.88 -6.99 -6.08
CA LEU A 152 8.51 -6.75 -5.63
C LEU A 152 7.96 -5.41 -6.13
N VAL A 153 8.77 -4.34 -6.18
CA VAL A 153 8.38 -3.06 -6.78
C VAL A 153 8.03 -3.22 -8.25
N ALA A 154 8.88 -3.94 -9.01
CA ALA A 154 8.63 -4.22 -10.43
C ALA A 154 7.36 -5.04 -10.64
N PHE A 155 7.14 -6.05 -9.79
CA PHE A 155 5.92 -6.86 -9.80
C PHE A 155 4.67 -6.02 -9.52
N CYS A 156 4.71 -5.15 -8.52
CA CYS A 156 3.62 -4.22 -8.21
C CYS A 156 3.31 -3.32 -9.41
N LYS A 157 4.33 -2.71 -10.03
CA LYS A 157 4.17 -1.85 -11.23
C LYS A 157 3.48 -2.60 -12.37
N ALA A 158 3.88 -3.86 -12.63
CA ALA A 158 3.26 -4.70 -13.67
C ALA A 158 1.79 -5.01 -13.38
N HIS A 159 1.38 -4.99 -12.13
CA HIS A 159 0.00 -5.21 -11.69
C HIS A 159 -0.78 -3.91 -11.44
N GLN A 160 -0.26 -2.76 -11.84
CA GLN A 160 -0.84 -1.43 -11.60
C GLN A 160 -1.06 -1.11 -10.10
N VAL A 161 -0.24 -1.70 -9.24
CA VAL A 161 -0.25 -1.50 -7.79
C VAL A 161 0.91 -0.59 -7.38
N LEU A 162 0.61 0.48 -6.65
CA LEU A 162 1.60 1.34 -6.01
C LEU A 162 2.11 0.67 -4.73
N LEU A 163 3.40 0.37 -4.65
CA LEU A 163 4.01 -0.07 -3.40
C LEU A 163 4.41 1.14 -2.55
N ILE A 164 4.04 1.13 -1.27
CA ILE A 164 4.43 2.10 -0.25
C ILE A 164 5.24 1.36 0.82
N PRO A 165 6.58 1.48 0.82
CA PRO A 165 7.39 0.90 1.87
C PRO A 165 7.31 1.76 3.14
N GLU A 166 7.21 1.12 4.30
CA GLU A 166 7.24 1.78 5.59
C GLU A 166 8.50 1.40 6.37
N ILE A 167 9.18 2.44 6.85
CA ILE A 167 10.21 2.37 7.87
C ILE A 167 9.70 3.15 9.05
N ASP A 168 9.17 2.45 10.04
CA ASP A 168 8.55 3.08 11.20
C ASP A 168 9.60 3.71 12.11
N MET A 169 9.36 4.99 12.46
CA MET A 169 10.27 5.82 13.23
C MET A 169 9.53 6.95 13.97
N PRO A 170 9.94 7.33 15.17
CA PRO A 170 10.93 6.69 16.04
C PRO A 170 10.31 5.59 16.91
N GLY A 171 9.01 5.34 16.81
CA GLY A 171 8.29 4.24 17.44
C GLY A 171 8.66 2.89 16.86
N HIS A 172 8.15 1.81 17.45
CA HIS A 172 8.31 0.43 16.95
C HIS A 172 9.75 0.05 16.56
N SER A 173 10.74 0.64 17.26
CA SER A 173 12.14 0.67 16.87
C SER A 173 13.07 -0.21 17.72
N ALA A 174 12.52 -1.17 18.50
CA ALA A 174 13.36 -1.96 19.39
C ALA A 174 14.42 -2.81 18.65
N ALA A 175 14.15 -3.24 17.40
CA ALA A 175 15.16 -3.91 16.58
C ALA A 175 16.35 -3.00 16.28
N PHE A 176 16.09 -1.74 15.92
CA PHE A 176 17.13 -0.73 15.72
C PHE A 176 17.92 -0.48 17.01
N ILE A 177 17.25 -0.30 18.15
CA ILE A 177 17.87 -0.05 19.45
C ILE A 177 18.74 -1.25 19.89
N ARG A 178 18.29 -2.49 19.67
CA ARG A 178 19.11 -3.68 19.97
C ARG A 178 20.40 -3.71 19.18
N THR A 179 20.33 -3.31 17.91
CA THR A 179 21.49 -3.30 17.01
C THR A 179 22.48 -2.20 17.35
N PHE A 180 22.01 -0.97 17.46
CA PHE A 180 22.89 0.21 17.52
C PHE A 180 23.12 0.74 18.93
N ARG A 181 22.32 0.33 19.91
CA ARG A 181 22.34 0.83 21.30
C ARG A 181 22.06 2.34 21.39
N HIS A 182 21.37 2.89 20.42
CA HIS A 182 20.92 4.28 20.35
C HIS A 182 19.43 4.35 20.08
N ASP A 183 18.75 5.30 20.73
CA ASP A 183 17.39 5.70 20.34
C ASP A 183 17.45 6.42 18.99
N MET A 184 16.45 6.21 18.14
CA MET A 184 16.39 6.87 16.82
C MET A 184 16.37 8.39 16.94
N GLN A 185 15.85 8.95 18.03
CA GLN A 185 15.76 10.39 18.28
C GLN A 185 17.06 11.00 18.84
N SER A 186 18.05 10.16 19.21
CA SER A 186 19.36 10.64 19.63
C SER A 186 20.15 11.18 18.42
N PRO A 187 21.15 12.07 18.63
CA PRO A 187 21.97 12.57 17.54
C PRO A 187 22.65 11.46 16.70
N GLU A 188 23.13 10.42 17.37
CA GLU A 188 23.74 9.25 16.75
C GLU A 188 22.71 8.40 16.00
N GLY A 189 21.55 8.15 16.64
CA GLY A 189 20.44 7.42 16.02
C GLY A 189 19.94 8.10 14.75
N MET A 190 19.79 9.41 14.77
CA MET A 190 19.40 10.19 13.59
C MET A 190 20.41 10.10 12.45
N LYS A 191 21.71 10.09 12.74
CA LYS A 191 22.77 9.91 11.72
C LYS A 191 22.67 8.53 11.07
N ILE A 192 22.55 7.48 11.89
CA ILE A 192 22.38 6.10 11.40
C ILE A 192 21.12 5.99 10.56
N LEU A 193 20.01 6.53 11.04
CA LEU A 193 18.72 6.47 10.36
C LEU A 193 18.75 7.16 8.99
N LYS A 194 19.44 8.31 8.86
CA LYS A 194 19.62 8.98 7.58
C LYS A 194 20.37 8.12 6.56
N LEU A 195 21.42 7.40 6.99
CA LEU A 195 22.13 6.46 6.11
C LEU A 195 21.23 5.28 5.68
N LEU A 196 20.41 4.78 6.57
CA LEU A 196 19.41 3.75 6.23
C LEU A 196 18.35 4.30 5.27
N LEU A 197 17.91 5.54 5.44
CA LEU A 197 16.97 6.19 4.53
C LEU A 197 17.59 6.45 3.14
N ASP A 198 18.91 6.67 3.03
CA ASP A 198 19.61 6.72 1.75
C ASP A 198 19.43 5.40 1.00
N GLU A 199 19.75 4.29 1.67
CA GLU A 199 19.63 2.94 1.10
C GLU A 199 18.17 2.59 0.72
N VAL A 200 17.22 2.95 1.57
CA VAL A 200 15.77 2.77 1.31
C VAL A 200 15.35 3.59 0.09
N CYS A 201 15.66 4.87 0.03
CA CYS A 201 15.25 5.74 -1.08
C CYS A 201 15.88 5.35 -2.42
N GLU A 202 17.10 4.80 -2.41
CA GLU A 202 17.77 4.28 -3.59
C GLU A 202 17.18 2.92 -4.04
N THR A 203 16.80 2.08 -3.09
CA THR A 203 16.24 0.75 -3.39
C THR A 203 14.84 0.83 -3.97
N PHE A 204 14.00 1.68 -3.39
CA PHE A 204 12.58 1.77 -3.76
C PHE A 204 12.34 2.85 -4.83
N ASP A 205 12.17 2.42 -6.08
CA ASP A 205 11.73 3.30 -7.17
C ASP A 205 10.22 3.53 -7.11
N VAL A 206 9.79 4.25 -6.05
CA VAL A 206 8.40 4.61 -5.75
C VAL A 206 8.31 6.07 -5.34
N PRO A 207 7.14 6.72 -5.48
CA PRO A 207 6.99 8.13 -5.15
C PRO A 207 6.87 8.42 -3.65
N TYR A 208 6.52 7.44 -2.82
CA TYR A 208 6.23 7.63 -1.40
C TYR A 208 7.07 6.74 -0.51
N ILE A 209 7.49 7.27 0.64
CA ILE A 209 8.01 6.52 1.78
C ILE A 209 7.09 6.81 2.97
N HIS A 210 6.65 5.78 3.66
CA HIS A 210 5.92 5.92 4.91
C HIS A 210 6.89 5.85 6.08
N ILE A 211 6.83 6.83 7.00
CA ILE A 211 7.78 6.98 8.12
C ILE A 211 7.19 6.63 9.48
N GLY A 212 6.00 6.01 9.52
CA GLY A 212 5.34 5.65 10.77
C GLY A 212 4.91 6.87 11.59
N THR A 213 5.49 7.05 12.76
CA THR A 213 5.30 8.12 13.77
C THR A 213 4.16 7.94 14.76
N ASP A 214 3.59 6.74 14.83
CA ASP A 214 2.55 6.40 15.80
C ASP A 214 3.13 5.85 17.12
N GLU A 215 2.27 5.76 18.12
CA GLU A 215 2.46 5.11 19.43
C GLU A 215 3.79 5.42 20.14
N VAL A 216 4.32 6.63 20.00
CA VAL A 216 5.62 7.00 20.53
C VAL A 216 5.58 8.36 21.24
N GLN A 217 6.44 8.52 22.25
CA GLN A 217 6.73 9.81 22.84
C GLN A 217 7.87 10.52 22.10
N PHE A 218 7.60 11.70 21.57
CA PHE A 218 8.62 12.50 20.91
C PHE A 218 9.46 13.25 21.95
N THR A 219 10.70 12.84 22.11
CA THR A 219 11.69 13.47 23.03
C THR A 219 12.54 14.51 22.32
N ASN A 220 12.64 14.42 21.00
CA ASN A 220 13.36 15.38 20.14
C ASN A 220 12.37 16.07 19.18
N PRO A 221 12.05 17.36 19.38
CA PRO A 221 11.09 18.07 18.53
C PRO A 221 11.57 18.32 17.09
N GLN A 222 12.87 18.14 16.81
CA GLN A 222 13.42 18.28 15.47
C GLN A 222 13.43 16.95 14.70
N PHE A 223 13.20 15.81 15.35
CA PHE A 223 13.31 14.50 14.73
C PHE A 223 12.42 14.36 13.50
N VAL A 224 11.10 14.52 13.66
CA VAL A 224 10.15 14.33 12.53
C VAL A 224 10.36 15.37 11.44
N PRO A 225 10.48 16.69 11.73
CA PRO A 225 10.79 17.68 10.70
C PRO A 225 12.05 17.37 9.88
N GLU A 226 13.13 16.93 10.55
CA GLU A 226 14.37 16.55 9.87
C GLU A 226 14.22 15.31 9.01
N MET A 227 13.53 14.27 9.48
CA MET A 227 13.32 13.03 8.71
C MET A 227 12.45 13.30 7.47
N VAL A 228 11.37 14.07 7.62
CA VAL A 228 10.54 14.48 6.48
C VAL A 228 11.35 15.28 5.46
N ALA A 229 12.10 16.28 5.90
CA ALA A 229 12.95 17.07 5.01
C ALA A 229 14.00 16.20 4.30
N TYR A 230 14.59 15.24 5.04
CA TYR A 230 15.59 14.34 4.49
C TYR A 230 15.03 13.45 3.37
N VAL A 231 13.89 12.80 3.60
CA VAL A 231 13.22 11.95 2.59
C VAL A 231 12.79 12.79 1.38
N ARG A 232 12.26 14.01 1.60
CA ARG A 232 11.89 14.92 0.51
C ARG A 232 13.09 15.36 -0.32
N ASN A 233 14.25 15.58 0.29
CA ASN A 233 15.49 15.90 -0.41
C ASN A 233 16.00 14.75 -1.29
N LYS A 234 15.55 13.50 -1.04
CA LYS A 234 15.77 12.35 -1.93
C LYS A 234 14.74 12.25 -3.07
N GLY A 235 13.89 13.25 -3.24
CA GLY A 235 12.85 13.28 -4.28
C GLY A 235 11.62 12.44 -3.98
N LYS A 236 11.45 11.98 -2.74
CA LYS A 236 10.29 11.18 -2.31
C LYS A 236 9.29 12.04 -1.55
N LYS A 237 8.03 11.67 -1.62
CA LYS A 237 6.95 12.21 -0.77
C LYS A 237 6.82 11.36 0.48
N VAL A 238 6.31 11.97 1.56
CA VAL A 238 6.27 11.33 2.87
C VAL A 238 4.84 11.11 3.32
N ILE A 239 4.57 9.88 3.76
CA ILE A 239 3.33 9.48 4.43
C ILE A 239 3.64 9.17 5.89
N SER A 240 2.69 9.40 6.79
CA SER A 240 2.84 9.15 8.20
C SER A 240 1.51 8.81 8.86
N TRP A 241 1.54 8.05 9.95
CA TRP A 241 0.35 7.72 10.73
C TRP A 241 -0.24 8.95 11.43
N ASN A 242 -1.57 8.95 11.57
CA ASN A 242 -2.30 9.93 12.39
C ASN A 242 -3.42 9.21 13.19
N PRO A 243 -3.46 9.27 14.51
CA PRO A 243 -2.60 10.07 15.42
C PRO A 243 -1.13 9.66 15.41
N GLY A 244 -0.26 10.64 15.58
CA GLY A 244 1.19 10.54 15.64
C GLY A 244 1.74 11.95 15.84
N TRP A 245 2.74 12.32 15.06
CA TRP A 245 3.24 13.70 15.06
C TRP A 245 2.16 14.70 14.63
N LYS A 246 2.15 15.88 15.25
CA LYS A 246 1.17 16.93 14.97
C LYS A 246 1.65 17.84 13.84
N TYR A 247 1.50 17.39 12.61
CA TYR A 247 1.86 18.18 11.43
C TYR A 247 1.01 19.44 11.28
N LYS A 248 1.64 20.52 10.78
CA LYS A 248 0.95 21.65 10.18
C LYS A 248 0.68 21.35 8.70
N ALA A 249 -0.16 22.15 8.07
CA ALA A 249 -0.40 22.06 6.62
C ALA A 249 0.91 22.21 5.84
N GLY A 250 1.15 21.31 4.88
CA GLY A 250 2.37 21.28 4.07
C GLY A 250 3.60 20.65 4.71
N GLU A 251 3.58 20.32 6.00
CA GLU A 251 4.69 19.63 6.67
C GLU A 251 4.77 18.14 6.30
N ILE A 252 3.70 17.55 5.81
CA ILE A 252 3.62 16.16 5.35
C ILE A 252 2.85 16.10 4.03
N ASP A 253 3.14 15.11 3.19
CA ASP A 253 2.50 14.99 1.88
C ASP A 253 1.18 14.22 1.95
N MET A 254 1.04 13.29 2.92
CA MET A 254 -0.20 12.53 3.14
C MET A 254 -0.22 11.97 4.57
N MET A 255 -1.39 11.88 5.17
CA MET A 255 -1.61 11.22 6.46
C MET A 255 -2.38 9.92 6.26
N GLN A 256 -2.01 8.87 7.02
CA GLN A 256 -2.80 7.65 7.12
C GLN A 256 -3.47 7.58 8.50
N LEU A 257 -4.80 7.61 8.51
CA LEU A 257 -5.59 7.64 9.74
C LEU A 257 -5.76 6.21 10.26
N TRP A 258 -5.21 5.90 11.43
CA TRP A 258 -5.20 4.52 11.94
C TRP A 258 -6.14 4.29 13.12
N SER A 259 -6.56 5.32 13.83
CA SER A 259 -7.48 5.19 14.96
C SER A 259 -8.64 6.19 14.84
N TYR A 260 -9.72 5.95 15.59
CA TYR A 260 -10.89 6.85 15.64
C TYR A 260 -10.53 8.29 16.04
N ARG A 261 -9.37 8.53 16.64
CA ARG A 261 -8.85 9.87 16.98
C ARG A 261 -8.25 10.58 15.77
N GLY A 262 -7.88 9.85 14.73
CA GLY A 262 -7.35 10.41 13.48
C GLY A 262 -8.43 11.21 12.74
N LYS A 263 -8.07 12.39 12.25
CA LYS A 263 -8.98 13.28 11.52
C LYS A 263 -8.30 13.78 10.26
N ALA A 264 -9.02 13.67 9.14
CA ALA A 264 -8.63 14.35 7.91
C ALA A 264 -8.61 15.86 8.13
N ARG A 265 -7.69 16.54 7.46
CA ARG A 265 -7.53 18.00 7.54
C ARG A 265 -7.51 18.57 6.12
N GLN A 266 -8.12 19.72 5.96
CA GLN A 266 -8.05 20.44 4.69
C GLN A 266 -6.59 20.76 4.32
N GLY A 267 -6.25 20.55 3.06
CA GLY A 267 -4.92 20.82 2.52
C GLY A 267 -3.86 19.76 2.86
N THR A 268 -4.27 18.63 3.45
CA THR A 268 -3.38 17.47 3.66
C THR A 268 -4.13 16.19 3.28
N PRO A 269 -3.79 15.56 2.17
CA PRO A 269 -4.44 14.32 1.75
C PRO A 269 -4.40 13.25 2.86
N ALA A 270 -5.50 12.54 3.03
CA ALA A 270 -5.61 11.50 4.05
C ALA A 270 -6.04 10.16 3.45
N ILE A 271 -5.50 9.08 3.99
CA ILE A 271 -5.89 7.69 3.77
C ILE A 271 -6.67 7.24 5.00
N ASP A 272 -7.80 6.57 4.82
CA ASP A 272 -8.61 6.06 5.93
C ASP A 272 -8.27 4.59 6.21
N SER A 273 -7.68 4.30 7.35
CA SER A 273 -7.47 2.93 7.85
C SER A 273 -8.18 2.68 9.19
N ARG A 274 -8.96 3.67 9.65
CA ARG A 274 -9.58 3.71 10.99
C ARG A 274 -10.60 2.60 11.12
N PHE A 275 -10.94 1.71 11.02
CA PHE A 275 -11.95 0.65 11.10
C PHE A 275 -11.80 -0.39 9.98
N HIS A 276 -10.61 -0.40 9.37
CA HIS A 276 -10.35 -1.25 8.22
C HIS A 276 -9.24 -2.28 8.49
N TYR A 277 -9.06 -2.66 9.77
CA TYR A 277 -8.17 -3.76 10.13
C TYR A 277 -8.93 -5.09 10.05
N LEU A 278 -8.38 -6.05 9.31
CA LEU A 278 -9.06 -7.30 8.98
C LEU A 278 -8.97 -8.37 10.07
N ASN A 279 -8.08 -8.20 11.03
CA ASN A 279 -7.76 -9.22 12.04
C ASN A 279 -7.67 -8.69 13.47
N HIS A 280 -8.28 -7.52 13.74
CA HIS A 280 -8.04 -6.83 15.02
C HIS A 280 -8.97 -7.34 16.13
N PHE A 281 -10.22 -7.69 15.83
CA PHE A 281 -11.22 -8.07 16.84
C PHE A 281 -11.85 -9.44 16.54
N ASP A 282 -12.85 -9.47 15.71
CA ASP A 282 -13.61 -10.66 15.32
C ASP A 282 -13.70 -10.69 13.80
N THR A 283 -13.08 -11.68 13.17
CA THR A 283 -12.99 -11.76 11.71
C THR A 283 -14.36 -11.73 11.04
N PHE A 284 -15.38 -12.35 11.64
CA PHE A 284 -16.71 -12.36 11.06
C PHE A 284 -17.44 -11.02 11.25
N GLY A 285 -17.31 -10.44 12.43
CA GLY A 285 -17.85 -9.10 12.74
C GLY A 285 -17.17 -8.03 11.89
N ASP A 286 -15.86 -8.14 11.69
CA ASP A 286 -15.07 -7.21 10.89
C ASP A 286 -15.49 -7.23 9.42
N ILE A 287 -15.76 -8.38 8.81
CA ILE A 287 -16.26 -8.47 7.42
C ILE A 287 -17.60 -7.74 7.27
N ILE A 288 -18.55 -7.91 8.20
CA ILE A 288 -19.84 -7.23 8.16
C ILE A 288 -19.67 -5.72 8.34
N ALA A 289 -18.80 -5.32 9.28
CA ALA A 289 -18.51 -3.91 9.53
C ALA A 289 -17.88 -3.25 8.29
N LEU A 290 -16.90 -3.92 7.66
CA LEU A 290 -16.25 -3.44 6.44
C LEU A 290 -17.23 -3.32 5.26
N TYR A 291 -18.09 -4.32 5.06
CA TYR A 291 -19.09 -4.29 3.99
C TYR A 291 -20.07 -3.11 4.13
N ASN A 292 -20.43 -2.76 5.35
CA ASN A 292 -21.34 -1.65 5.64
C ASN A 292 -20.61 -0.30 5.87
N SER A 293 -19.28 -0.30 5.90
CA SER A 293 -18.53 0.93 6.16
C SER A 293 -18.56 1.89 4.96
N ARG A 294 -18.54 3.17 5.25
CA ARG A 294 -18.38 4.24 4.26
C ARG A 294 -17.08 4.98 4.56
N ILE A 295 -16.18 5.00 3.60
CA ILE A 295 -14.91 5.71 3.71
C ILE A 295 -15.21 7.19 3.92
N TYR A 296 -14.78 7.77 5.03
CA TYR A 296 -15.04 9.15 5.45
C TYR A 296 -16.53 9.57 5.49
N ASN A 297 -17.50 8.66 5.42
CA ASN A 297 -18.90 8.96 5.12
C ASN A 297 -19.11 9.73 3.80
N ALA A 298 -18.22 9.60 2.86
CA ALA A 298 -18.27 10.23 1.55
C ALA A 298 -18.65 9.22 0.45
N ASP A 299 -19.27 9.73 -0.62
CA ASP A 299 -19.59 8.90 -1.79
C ASP A 299 -18.37 8.74 -2.72
N MET A 300 -17.45 9.70 -2.68
CA MET A 300 -16.22 9.69 -3.48
C MET A 300 -15.09 10.43 -2.79
N GLY A 301 -13.87 10.22 -3.25
CA GLY A 301 -12.68 10.92 -2.81
C GLY A 301 -12.64 12.38 -3.30
N SER A 302 -11.65 13.09 -2.76
CA SER A 302 -11.28 14.45 -3.13
C SER A 302 -9.77 14.61 -2.98
N ASP A 303 -9.26 15.82 -3.17
CA ASP A 303 -7.84 16.11 -2.92
C ASP A 303 -7.43 15.82 -1.47
N ASP A 304 -8.32 16.07 -0.52
CA ASP A 304 -8.08 15.80 0.90
C ASP A 304 -8.45 14.38 1.33
N LEU A 305 -9.31 13.68 0.59
CA LEU A 305 -9.80 12.33 0.90
C LEU A 305 -9.28 11.35 -0.14
N ALA A 306 -8.06 10.84 0.07
CA ALA A 306 -7.36 10.03 -0.92
C ALA A 306 -7.96 8.64 -1.12
N GLY A 307 -8.43 8.01 -0.04
CA GLY A 307 -9.00 6.66 -0.11
C GLY A 307 -8.78 5.85 1.16
N VAL A 308 -8.69 4.54 1.01
CA VAL A 308 -8.63 3.57 2.11
C VAL A 308 -7.46 2.62 1.94
N ILE A 309 -6.84 2.24 3.06
CA ILE A 309 -5.96 1.08 3.15
C ILE A 309 -6.48 0.16 4.25
N MET A 310 -6.87 -1.05 3.87
CA MET A 310 -7.16 -2.13 4.81
C MET A 310 -5.85 -2.70 5.34
N GLY A 311 -5.81 -3.18 6.57
CA GLY A 311 -4.58 -3.65 7.19
C GLY A 311 -4.69 -4.98 7.91
N ILE A 312 -3.61 -5.75 7.82
CA ILE A 312 -3.38 -6.92 8.67
C ILE A 312 -2.18 -6.64 9.57
N TRP A 313 -2.42 -6.65 10.88
CA TRP A 313 -1.39 -6.53 11.90
C TRP A 313 -1.07 -7.89 12.50
N ASN A 314 0.20 -8.26 12.49
CA ASN A 314 0.66 -9.55 12.96
C ASN A 314 1.13 -9.53 14.43
N ASP A 315 0.34 -8.91 15.31
CA ASP A 315 0.61 -8.86 16.75
C ASP A 315 0.77 -10.26 17.36
N ARG A 316 -0.07 -11.19 16.94
CA ARG A 316 0.02 -12.61 17.30
C ARG A 316 0.87 -13.35 16.28
N LEU A 317 1.52 -14.44 16.71
CA LEU A 317 2.17 -15.35 15.76
C LEU A 317 1.10 -15.89 14.80
N ILE A 318 1.39 -15.77 13.51
CA ILE A 318 0.60 -16.43 12.48
C ILE A 318 0.90 -17.92 12.60
N ASP A 319 -0.07 -18.71 13.03
CA ASP A 319 0.04 -20.16 12.96
C ASP A 319 -0.14 -20.57 11.50
N LYS A 320 0.73 -21.47 10.99
CA LYS A 320 0.73 -21.85 9.57
C LYS A 320 -0.62 -22.38 9.07
N GLU A 321 -1.48 -22.83 9.98
CA GLU A 321 -2.82 -23.34 9.66
C GLU A 321 -3.85 -22.25 9.29
N TRP A 322 -3.57 -20.97 9.57
CA TRP A 322 -4.52 -19.86 9.31
C TRP A 322 -4.20 -19.06 8.05
N ASN A 323 -3.14 -19.42 7.32
CA ASN A 323 -2.68 -18.72 6.11
C ASN A 323 -3.03 -19.43 4.81
N MET A 324 -4.00 -20.36 4.84
CA MET A 324 -4.49 -21.03 3.62
C MET A 324 -5.89 -20.60 3.23
#